data_f9e4ac767ef4f818e6195adb1ef235c0
#
_entry.id   f9e4ac767ef4f818e6195adb1ef235c0
#
_cell.length_a   1.000
_cell.length_b   1.000
_cell.length_c   1.000
_cell.angle_alpha   90.00
_cell.angle_beta   90.00
_cell.angle_gamma   90.00
#
_symmetry.space_group_name_H-M   'P 1'
#
loop_
_entity.id
_entity.type
_entity.pdbx_description
1 polymer ?
#
loop_
_entity_poly.entity_id
_entity_poly.type
_entity_poly.pdbx_seq_one_letter_code
_entity_poly.pdbx_strand_id
1 'polypeptide(L)'
;MRYNGLNNMFFPLCLINDNHSVTSLSHTKKTKSDNYSKHHKNTLIDNKALSLFKMDDHEKVIDLIQKMKRIYDSLPSGKITKETDRKIHKYFIDIASYANNKCDDRITRRVYLNKDKEVSIKVVYFINNVTVHNNTIEIPQTVNGGYDFSHLSLKGIVIKDEDLSNSNFAGCRLQNAIFQDCNMYKTNFNFAIMEKILFDNCILDDSYFAQIKMTDGTLNSCSAMHVQFYNATMNRANIKNTFLDYSNFYMAYMAEVNLYKVIAP
;
A
#
# COMPACT_ATOMS: atom_id res chain seq x y z
N MET A 1 -37.14 23.64 7.32
CA MET A 1 -36.21 24.11 6.28
C MET A 1 -35.38 22.93 5.85
N ARG A 2 -35.45 22.61 4.58
CA ARG A 2 -34.81 21.43 3.96
C ARG A 2 -33.33 21.72 3.76
N TYR A 3 -32.45 20.84 4.19
CA TYR A 3 -31.06 20.81 3.73
C TYR A 3 -30.87 19.62 2.77
N ASN A 4 -30.96 19.96 1.48
CA ASN A 4 -30.43 19.11 0.42
C ASN A 4 -28.98 19.55 0.16
N GLY A 5 -28.05 18.61 0.04
CA GLY A 5 -26.70 18.89 -0.43
C GLY A 5 -25.65 17.91 0.05
N LEU A 6 -25.87 16.61 -0.12
CA LEU A 6 -24.77 15.63 -0.11
C LEU A 6 -24.40 15.36 -1.58
N ASN A 7 -23.46 16.14 -2.08
CA ASN A 7 -22.83 15.86 -3.35
C ASN A 7 -21.82 14.73 -3.20
N ASN A 8 -22.10 13.69 -3.92
CA ASN A 8 -21.33 12.49 -4.20
C ASN A 8 -19.85 12.79 -4.46
N MET A 9 -18.96 12.47 -3.51
CA MET A 9 -17.59 12.12 -3.83
C MET A 9 -17.59 10.62 -4.09
N PHE A 10 -17.67 10.23 -5.32
CA PHE A 10 -17.38 8.88 -5.78
C PHE A 10 -15.88 8.63 -5.62
N PHE A 11 -15.49 7.96 -4.53
CA PHE A 11 -14.29 7.14 -4.53
C PHE A 11 -14.65 5.86 -5.28
N PRO A 12 -13.90 5.40 -6.26
CA PRO A 12 -14.11 4.06 -6.78
C PRO A 12 -13.66 3.06 -5.70
N LEU A 13 -14.60 2.67 -4.87
CA LEU A 13 -14.53 1.44 -4.10
C LEU A 13 -14.54 0.31 -5.13
N CYS A 14 -13.37 -0.20 -5.51
CA CYS A 14 -13.29 -1.52 -6.07
C CYS A 14 -13.66 -2.51 -4.97
N LEU A 15 -14.97 -2.79 -4.87
CA LEU A 15 -15.49 -3.95 -4.16
C LEU A 15 -14.84 -5.18 -4.79
N ILE A 16 -13.92 -5.78 -4.06
CA ILE A 16 -13.45 -7.13 -4.36
C ILE A 16 -14.62 -8.05 -4.00
N ASN A 17 -15.35 -8.51 -5.01
CA ASN A 17 -16.21 -9.67 -4.85
C ASN A 17 -15.31 -10.88 -4.62
N ASP A 18 -15.29 -11.35 -3.38
CA ASP A 18 -14.73 -12.65 -3.01
C ASP A 18 -15.61 -13.76 -3.59
N ASN A 19 -15.41 -14.11 -4.84
CA ASN A 19 -15.87 -15.36 -5.42
C ASN A 19 -15.15 -15.63 -6.75
N HIS A 20 -13.89 -16.05 -6.66
CA HIS A 20 -13.32 -16.93 -7.67
C HIS A 20 -12.49 -18.02 -7.01
N SER A 21 -13.16 -19.17 -6.93
CA SER A 21 -12.61 -20.47 -6.62
C SER A 21 -11.28 -20.71 -7.36
N VAL A 22 -10.28 -21.08 -6.58
CA VAL A 22 -9.03 -21.68 -7.11
C VAL A 22 -9.41 -23.04 -7.69
N THR A 23 -9.55 -23.11 -9.00
CA THR A 23 -9.62 -24.39 -9.71
C THR A 23 -8.21 -24.96 -9.80
N SER A 24 -8.05 -26.09 -9.12
CA SER A 24 -6.91 -26.99 -9.20
C SER A 24 -6.65 -27.40 -10.66
N LEU A 25 -5.46 -27.09 -11.16
CA LEU A 25 -4.96 -27.64 -12.42
C LEU A 25 -4.52 -29.09 -12.19
N SER A 26 -5.37 -30.01 -12.63
CA SER A 26 -5.09 -31.43 -12.76
C SER A 26 -4.04 -31.66 -13.87
N HIS A 27 -3.16 -32.61 -13.58
CA HIS A 27 -2.21 -33.20 -14.51
C HIS A 27 -2.85 -33.63 -15.83
N THR A 28 -2.35 -33.13 -16.94
CA THR A 28 -2.52 -33.78 -18.24
C THR A 28 -1.18 -34.12 -18.88
N LYS A 29 -1.18 -35.32 -19.41
CA LYS A 29 -0.09 -36.11 -19.99
C LYS A 29 0.64 -35.40 -21.13
N LYS A 30 1.96 -35.67 -21.19
CA LYS A 30 2.84 -35.44 -22.37
C LYS A 30 2.26 -36.08 -23.62
N THR A 31 2.12 -35.28 -24.67
CA THR A 31 2.24 -35.77 -26.06
C THR A 31 3.34 -34.95 -26.76
N LYS A 32 4.23 -35.71 -27.41
CA LYS A 32 5.27 -35.21 -28.28
C LYS A 32 4.62 -34.71 -29.59
N SER A 33 4.90 -33.46 -29.98
CA SER A 33 5.12 -33.13 -31.41
C SER A 33 5.67 -31.69 -31.53
N ASP A 34 6.80 -31.64 -32.15
CA ASP A 34 7.25 -30.72 -33.18
C ASP A 34 7.72 -29.29 -32.87
N ASN A 35 9.00 -29.21 -33.14
CA ASN A 35 9.77 -28.04 -33.58
C ASN A 35 8.98 -27.02 -34.39
N TYR A 36 8.46 -25.98 -33.75
CA TYR A 36 8.29 -24.65 -34.36
C TYR A 36 8.24 -23.57 -33.27
N SER A 37 9.02 -22.51 -33.52
CA SER A 37 9.08 -21.27 -32.71
C SER A 37 9.89 -21.25 -31.39
N LYS A 38 11.20 -21.26 -31.56
CA LYS A 38 12.15 -20.85 -30.50
C LYS A 38 12.23 -19.33 -30.29
N HIS A 39 11.37 -18.52 -30.90
CA HIS A 39 11.50 -17.05 -30.90
C HIS A 39 10.39 -16.23 -30.17
N HIS A 40 9.39 -16.84 -29.56
CA HIS A 40 8.31 -16.05 -28.89
C HIS A 40 8.07 -16.34 -27.42
N LYS A 41 9.08 -16.78 -26.67
CA LYS A 41 8.91 -17.08 -25.24
C LYS A 41 9.34 -15.99 -24.25
N ASN A 42 9.51 -14.72 -24.67
CA ASN A 42 9.98 -13.67 -23.76
C ASN A 42 9.25 -12.33 -23.83
N THR A 43 8.04 -12.25 -24.35
CA THR A 43 7.25 -11.01 -24.19
C THR A 43 6.49 -11.07 -22.87
N LEU A 44 7.09 -10.50 -21.83
CA LEU A 44 6.49 -10.30 -20.51
C LEU A 44 5.29 -9.34 -20.54
N ILE A 45 5.05 -8.68 -21.64
CA ILE A 45 4.00 -7.69 -21.83
C ILE A 45 3.32 -7.98 -23.15
N ASP A 46 2.00 -8.08 -23.11
CA ASP A 46 1.19 -8.16 -24.31
C ASP A 46 1.03 -6.77 -24.99
N ASN A 47 0.58 -6.77 -26.23
CA ASN A 47 0.33 -5.55 -26.98
C ASN A 47 -0.68 -4.61 -26.32
N LYS A 48 -1.59 -5.15 -25.49
CA LYS A 48 -2.56 -4.37 -24.74
C LYS A 48 -1.88 -3.54 -23.66
N ALA A 49 -0.91 -4.11 -22.93
CA ALA A 49 -0.14 -3.38 -21.94
C ALA A 49 0.73 -2.30 -22.59
N LEU A 50 1.34 -2.59 -23.74
CA LEU A 50 2.18 -1.63 -24.47
C LEU A 50 1.41 -0.47 -25.11
N SER A 51 0.11 -0.61 -25.35
CA SER A 51 -0.73 0.44 -25.97
C SER A 51 -0.79 1.76 -25.21
N LEU A 52 -0.36 1.78 -23.95
CA LEU A 52 -0.28 3.01 -23.10
C LEU A 52 0.93 3.89 -23.41
N PHE A 53 1.89 3.38 -24.17
CA PHE A 53 3.16 4.05 -24.44
C PHE A 53 3.29 4.40 -25.92
N LYS A 54 4.11 5.40 -26.22
CA LYS A 54 4.50 5.69 -27.62
C LYS A 54 5.33 4.54 -28.15
N MET A 55 5.20 4.22 -29.44
CA MET A 55 5.95 3.14 -30.08
C MET A 55 7.46 3.23 -29.85
N ASP A 56 8.00 4.45 -29.92
CA ASP A 56 9.43 4.71 -29.73
C ASP A 56 9.93 4.43 -28.31
N ASP A 57 9.02 4.32 -27.34
CA ASP A 57 9.35 4.05 -25.93
C ASP A 57 9.13 2.58 -25.55
N HIS A 58 8.56 1.74 -26.44
CA HIS A 58 8.26 0.33 -26.13
C HIS A 58 9.50 -0.45 -25.69
N GLU A 59 10.63 -0.30 -26.41
CA GLU A 59 11.86 -1.00 -26.06
C GLU A 59 12.39 -0.61 -24.67
N LYS A 60 12.30 0.68 -24.31
CA LYS A 60 12.70 1.19 -22.99
C LYS A 60 11.82 0.61 -21.88
N VAL A 61 10.51 0.58 -22.11
CA VAL A 61 9.54 0.02 -21.16
C VAL A 61 9.78 -1.48 -20.97
N ILE A 62 9.99 -2.23 -22.04
CA ILE A 62 10.31 -3.66 -22.00
C ILE A 62 11.62 -3.91 -21.24
N ASP A 63 12.66 -3.13 -21.48
CA ASP A 63 13.94 -3.25 -20.79
C ASP A 63 13.81 -3.00 -19.28
N LEU A 64 13.05 -1.98 -18.89
CA LEU A 64 12.78 -1.69 -17.46
C LEU A 64 12.05 -2.84 -16.76
N ILE A 65 11.05 -3.44 -17.41
CA ILE A 65 10.33 -4.59 -16.86
C ILE A 65 11.24 -5.81 -16.77
N GLN A 66 12.08 -6.05 -17.76
CA GLN A 66 13.07 -7.12 -17.69
C GLN A 66 14.07 -6.91 -16.56
N LYS A 67 14.47 -5.65 -16.28
CA LYS A 67 15.32 -5.31 -15.14
C LYS A 67 14.62 -5.63 -13.81
N MET A 68 13.34 -5.28 -13.65
CA MET A 68 12.55 -5.66 -12.47
C MET A 68 12.55 -7.18 -12.27
N LYS A 69 12.30 -7.95 -13.34
CA LYS A 69 12.30 -9.41 -13.30
C LYS A 69 13.65 -9.98 -12.93
N ARG A 70 14.75 -9.53 -13.55
CA ARG A 70 16.11 -10.03 -13.27
C ARG A 70 16.49 -9.85 -11.80
N ILE A 71 16.12 -8.73 -11.19
CA ILE A 71 16.34 -8.50 -9.75
C ILE A 71 15.62 -9.59 -8.95
N TYR A 72 14.36 -9.85 -9.24
CA TYR A 72 13.57 -10.86 -8.54
C TYR A 72 14.14 -12.27 -8.73
N ASP A 73 14.45 -12.65 -10.00
CA ASP A 73 14.96 -13.97 -10.34
C ASP A 73 16.38 -14.25 -9.74
N SER A 74 17.12 -13.18 -9.38
CA SER A 74 18.44 -13.30 -8.76
C SER A 74 18.40 -13.52 -7.23
N LEU A 75 17.24 -13.40 -6.61
CA LEU A 75 17.13 -13.54 -5.16
C LEU A 75 17.05 -15.00 -4.73
N PRO A 76 17.87 -15.39 -3.74
CA PRO A 76 17.72 -16.71 -3.13
C PRO A 76 16.30 -16.86 -2.56
N SER A 77 15.64 -17.99 -2.83
CA SER A 77 14.31 -18.34 -2.31
C SER A 77 13.15 -17.36 -2.63
N GLY A 78 13.31 -16.44 -3.60
CA GLY A 78 12.27 -15.47 -3.95
C GLY A 78 11.95 -14.42 -2.89
N LYS A 79 12.76 -14.31 -1.84
CA LYS A 79 12.60 -13.33 -0.76
C LYS A 79 13.14 -11.97 -1.19
N ILE A 80 12.30 -10.94 -1.11
CA ILE A 80 12.69 -9.57 -1.46
C ILE A 80 13.06 -8.80 -0.19
N THR A 81 14.21 -8.14 -0.21
CA THR A 81 14.60 -7.19 0.83
C THR A 81 13.91 -5.84 0.60
N LYS A 82 13.80 -5.03 1.67
CA LYS A 82 13.30 -3.65 1.57
C LYS A 82 14.08 -2.81 0.55
N GLU A 83 15.38 -3.01 0.43
CA GLU A 83 16.22 -2.32 -0.55
C GLU A 83 15.89 -2.74 -1.98
N THR A 84 15.69 -4.02 -2.19
CA THR A 84 15.34 -4.58 -3.49
C THR A 84 13.96 -4.11 -3.95
N ASP A 85 12.95 -4.08 -3.03
CA ASP A 85 11.62 -3.52 -3.33
C ASP A 85 11.71 -2.04 -3.75
N ARG A 86 12.57 -1.25 -3.11
CA ARG A 86 12.81 0.14 -3.52
C ARG A 86 13.39 0.25 -4.94
N LYS A 87 14.33 -0.60 -5.31
CA LYS A 87 14.92 -0.63 -6.65
C LYS A 87 13.87 -0.99 -7.71
N ILE A 88 13.08 -2.03 -7.46
CA ILE A 88 11.99 -2.44 -8.34
C ILE A 88 10.95 -1.33 -8.49
N HIS A 89 10.54 -0.71 -7.39
CA HIS A 89 9.58 0.39 -7.41
C HIS A 89 10.10 1.60 -8.20
N LYS A 90 11.40 1.90 -8.15
CA LYS A 90 12.00 2.96 -8.96
C LYS A 90 11.82 2.68 -10.45
N TYR A 91 12.14 1.47 -10.91
CA TYR A 91 11.92 1.11 -12.32
C TYR A 91 10.46 1.24 -12.73
N PHE A 92 9.54 0.89 -11.84
CA PHE A 92 8.12 1.06 -12.12
C PHE A 92 7.69 2.54 -12.24
N ILE A 93 8.27 3.42 -11.43
CA ILE A 93 8.08 4.87 -11.57
C ILE A 93 8.62 5.36 -12.92
N ASP A 94 9.80 4.86 -13.32
CA ASP A 94 10.40 5.20 -14.61
C ASP A 94 9.49 4.72 -15.76
N ILE A 95 8.92 3.53 -15.69
CA ILE A 95 7.92 3.03 -16.65
C ILE A 95 6.71 3.99 -16.72
N ALA A 96 6.16 4.37 -15.57
CA ALA A 96 5.03 5.28 -15.52
C ALA A 96 5.32 6.65 -16.15
N SER A 97 6.59 7.10 -16.14
CA SER A 97 6.99 8.37 -16.76
C SER A 97 6.89 8.37 -18.30
N TYR A 98 6.92 7.20 -18.92
CA TYR A 98 6.76 7.03 -20.38
C TYR A 98 5.29 6.96 -20.81
N ALA A 99 4.33 6.86 -19.89
CA ALA A 99 2.93 6.84 -20.25
C ALA A 99 2.51 8.15 -20.92
N ASN A 100 1.66 8.05 -21.95
CA ASN A 100 1.14 9.20 -22.69
C ASN A 100 0.40 10.20 -21.79
N ASN A 101 -0.20 9.73 -20.71
CA ASN A 101 -0.78 10.54 -19.65
C ASN A 101 -0.12 10.18 -18.30
N LYS A 102 0.63 11.11 -17.72
CA LYS A 102 1.36 10.90 -16.46
C LYS A 102 0.47 10.56 -15.24
N CYS A 103 -0.83 10.79 -15.34
CA CYS A 103 -1.83 10.47 -14.33
C CYS A 103 -2.69 9.27 -14.71
N ASP A 104 -2.17 8.34 -15.51
CA ASP A 104 -2.93 7.22 -16.03
C ASP A 104 -3.13 6.13 -14.97
N ASP A 105 -4.39 5.96 -14.51
CA ASP A 105 -4.78 4.96 -13.51
C ASP A 105 -4.58 3.51 -13.97
N ARG A 106 -4.30 3.31 -15.26
CA ARG A 106 -4.02 1.98 -15.84
C ARG A 106 -2.61 1.49 -15.53
N ILE A 107 -1.72 2.36 -15.02
CA ILE A 107 -0.40 1.99 -14.50
C ILE A 107 -0.46 2.02 -12.98
N THR A 108 -0.62 0.87 -12.36
CA THR A 108 -0.87 0.79 -10.92
C THR A 108 0.05 -0.21 -10.23
N ARG A 109 0.37 0.11 -8.98
CA ARG A 109 1.00 -0.79 -8.02
C ARG A 109 0.00 -1.03 -6.90
N ARG A 110 -0.37 -2.27 -6.68
CA ARG A 110 -1.25 -2.67 -5.57
C ARG A 110 -0.47 -3.46 -4.54
N VAL A 111 -0.85 -3.29 -3.30
CA VAL A 111 -0.18 -3.88 -2.14
C VAL A 111 -1.23 -4.60 -1.30
N TYR A 112 -0.96 -5.85 -0.95
CA TYR A 112 -1.86 -6.70 -0.20
C TYR A 112 -1.12 -7.29 1.00
N LEU A 113 -1.76 -7.32 2.16
CA LEU A 113 -1.33 -8.12 3.30
C LEU A 113 -1.72 -9.58 3.05
N ASN A 114 -0.78 -10.51 3.24
CA ASN A 114 -1.03 -11.93 3.17
C ASN A 114 -0.62 -12.58 4.48
N LYS A 115 -1.47 -13.46 5.01
CA LYS A 115 -1.31 -14.13 6.31
C LYS A 115 -1.42 -15.66 6.24
N ASP A 116 -1.29 -16.27 5.06
CA ASP A 116 -1.56 -17.72 4.92
C ASP A 116 -0.67 -18.61 5.80
N LYS A 117 0.62 -18.33 5.88
CA LYS A 117 1.59 -19.09 6.72
C LYS A 117 2.50 -18.17 7.52
N GLU A 118 3.03 -17.18 6.85
CA GLU A 118 3.86 -16.12 7.41
C GLU A 118 3.29 -14.78 6.94
N VAL A 119 3.33 -13.75 7.80
CA VAL A 119 2.87 -12.43 7.40
C VAL A 119 3.80 -11.89 6.34
N SER A 120 3.21 -11.54 5.21
CA SER A 120 3.95 -11.02 4.06
C SER A 120 3.15 -9.94 3.34
N ILE A 121 3.86 -9.09 2.61
CA ILE A 121 3.25 -8.11 1.70
C ILE A 121 3.42 -8.61 0.28
N LYS A 122 2.30 -8.84 -0.40
CA LYS A 122 2.28 -9.09 -1.84
C LYS A 122 2.16 -7.77 -2.58
N VAL A 123 3.12 -7.47 -3.42
CA VAL A 123 3.15 -6.27 -4.27
C VAL A 123 2.95 -6.70 -5.71
N VAL A 124 1.94 -6.14 -6.38
CA VAL A 124 1.61 -6.46 -7.77
C VAL A 124 1.65 -5.19 -8.60
N TYR A 125 2.33 -5.24 -9.72
CA TYR A 125 2.45 -4.16 -10.68
C TYR A 125 1.59 -4.45 -11.91
N PHE A 126 0.74 -3.50 -12.29
CA PHE A 126 -0.17 -3.60 -13.41
C PHE A 126 0.11 -2.52 -14.44
N ILE A 127 0.01 -2.90 -15.70
CA ILE A 127 -0.08 -1.97 -16.83
C ILE A 127 -1.32 -2.36 -17.61
N ASN A 128 -2.27 -1.44 -17.76
CA ASN A 128 -3.54 -1.65 -18.45
C ASN A 128 -4.31 -2.91 -17.95
N ASN A 129 -4.32 -3.09 -16.61
CA ASN A 129 -4.88 -4.27 -15.91
C ASN A 129 -4.18 -5.62 -16.21
N VAL A 130 -3.04 -5.60 -16.91
CA VAL A 130 -2.19 -6.77 -17.08
C VAL A 130 -1.14 -6.79 -15.97
N THR A 131 -1.01 -7.89 -15.25
CA THR A 131 0.06 -8.08 -14.28
C THR A 131 1.40 -8.20 -15.02
N VAL A 132 2.29 -7.25 -14.80
CA VAL A 132 3.63 -7.26 -15.43
C VAL A 132 4.70 -7.79 -14.48
N HIS A 133 4.47 -7.71 -13.19
CA HIS A 133 5.37 -8.22 -12.18
C HIS A 133 4.65 -8.37 -10.83
N ASN A 134 5.10 -9.31 -9.99
CA ASN A 134 4.67 -9.41 -8.60
C ASN A 134 5.84 -9.82 -7.70
N ASN A 135 5.78 -9.38 -6.45
CA ASN A 135 6.76 -9.67 -5.40
C ASN A 135 6.04 -10.08 -4.13
N THR A 136 6.72 -10.88 -3.32
CA THR A 136 6.30 -11.14 -1.93
C THR A 136 7.42 -10.73 -1.00
N ILE A 137 7.11 -9.88 -0.03
CA ILE A 137 8.04 -9.38 0.98
C ILE A 137 7.63 -10.02 2.30
N GLU A 138 8.45 -10.91 2.84
CA GLU A 138 8.22 -11.45 4.17
C GLU A 138 8.41 -10.35 5.22
N ILE A 139 7.51 -10.32 6.21
CA ILE A 139 7.52 -9.33 7.26
C ILE A 139 8.01 -9.98 8.55
N PRO A 140 9.21 -9.61 9.02
CA PRO A 140 9.74 -10.16 10.27
C PRO A 140 8.91 -9.67 11.47
N GLN A 141 8.90 -10.46 12.52
CA GLN A 141 8.34 -10.03 13.80
C GLN A 141 9.24 -9.01 14.49
N THR A 142 8.64 -8.10 15.24
CA THR A 142 9.34 -7.23 16.18
C THR A 142 9.66 -8.00 17.46
N VAL A 143 10.57 -7.48 18.26
CA VAL A 143 10.92 -8.08 19.57
C VAL A 143 9.74 -8.14 20.55
N ASN A 144 8.71 -7.34 20.33
CA ASN A 144 7.50 -7.25 21.17
C ASN A 144 6.30 -8.02 20.59
N GLY A 145 6.52 -8.88 19.59
CA GLY A 145 5.51 -9.75 19.00
C GLY A 145 4.68 -9.14 17.86
N GLY A 146 4.88 -7.86 17.51
CA GLY A 146 4.28 -7.24 16.33
C GLY A 146 5.09 -7.54 15.04
N TYR A 147 4.83 -6.79 13.99
CA TYR A 147 5.45 -6.98 12.67
C TYR A 147 6.25 -5.75 12.23
N ASP A 148 7.42 -5.96 11.60
CA ASP A 148 8.29 -4.88 11.12
C ASP A 148 8.06 -4.53 9.65
N PHE A 149 7.14 -3.60 9.39
CA PHE A 149 6.88 -3.01 8.07
C PHE A 149 7.78 -1.79 7.76
N SER A 150 8.69 -1.41 8.65
CA SER A 150 9.39 -0.12 8.55
C SER A 150 9.99 0.13 7.16
N HIS A 151 9.90 1.40 6.73
CA HIS A 151 10.42 1.90 5.45
C HIS A 151 9.81 1.27 4.17
N LEU A 152 8.75 0.48 4.26
CA LEU A 152 8.07 -0.05 3.08
C LEU A 152 7.18 1.01 2.42
N SER A 153 6.98 0.86 1.11
CA SER A 153 5.98 1.61 0.37
C SER A 153 4.66 0.83 0.37
N LEU A 154 3.74 1.23 1.24
CA LEU A 154 2.43 0.61 1.46
C LEU A 154 1.29 1.53 0.99
N LYS A 155 1.53 2.37 -0.02
CA LYS A 155 0.53 3.28 -0.55
C LYS A 155 -0.73 2.55 -0.98
N GLY A 156 -1.88 3.03 -0.50
CA GLY A 156 -3.19 2.49 -0.85
C GLY A 156 -3.46 1.08 -0.31
N ILE A 157 -2.65 0.58 0.64
CA ILE A 157 -2.95 -0.69 1.29
C ILE A 157 -4.26 -0.58 2.07
N VAL A 158 -5.05 -1.63 2.03
CA VAL A 158 -6.25 -1.77 2.87
C VAL A 158 -6.02 -2.94 3.82
N ILE A 159 -6.08 -2.68 5.11
CA ILE A 159 -5.94 -3.68 6.17
C ILE A 159 -7.17 -3.59 7.05
N LYS A 160 -7.82 -4.73 7.31
CA LYS A 160 -9.05 -4.81 8.09
C LYS A 160 -9.00 -5.96 9.08
N ASP A 161 -9.66 -5.75 10.22
CA ASP A 161 -9.88 -6.78 11.25
C ASP A 161 -8.56 -7.44 11.71
N GLU A 162 -7.46 -6.63 11.86
CA GLU A 162 -6.14 -7.16 12.12
C GLU A 162 -5.58 -6.71 13.45
N ASP A 163 -4.89 -7.64 14.12
CA ASP A 163 -4.03 -7.31 15.26
C ASP A 163 -2.62 -6.96 14.74
N LEU A 164 -2.34 -5.66 14.76
CA LEU A 164 -1.07 -5.05 14.41
C LEU A 164 -0.39 -4.41 15.64
N SER A 165 -0.81 -4.81 16.84
CA SER A 165 -0.22 -4.29 18.08
C SER A 165 1.29 -4.50 18.11
N ASN A 166 2.02 -3.55 18.69
CA ASN A 166 3.49 -3.53 18.75
C ASN A 166 4.21 -3.59 17.39
N SER A 167 3.49 -3.34 16.28
CA SER A 167 4.09 -3.34 14.94
C SER A 167 4.85 -2.05 14.65
N ASN A 168 5.78 -2.13 13.70
CA ASN A 168 6.63 -1.01 13.32
C ASN A 168 6.37 -0.58 11.87
N PHE A 169 5.73 0.58 11.70
CA PHE A 169 5.52 1.27 10.42
C PHE A 169 6.40 2.51 10.26
N ALA A 170 7.48 2.64 11.05
CA ALA A 170 8.33 3.82 11.01
C ALA A 170 8.90 4.06 9.60
N GLY A 171 8.79 5.31 9.13
CA GLY A 171 9.28 5.73 7.82
C GLY A 171 8.55 5.09 6.64
N CYS A 172 7.41 4.45 6.85
CA CYS A 172 6.57 3.91 5.77
C CYS A 172 5.96 5.02 4.91
N ARG A 173 5.67 4.68 3.65
CA ARG A 173 4.80 5.47 2.78
C ARG A 173 3.40 4.87 2.78
N LEU A 174 2.47 5.52 3.46
CA LEU A 174 1.11 5.07 3.71
C LEU A 174 0.05 6.00 3.10
N GLN A 175 0.40 6.76 2.07
CA GLN A 175 -0.56 7.67 1.42
C GLN A 175 -1.78 6.88 0.92
N ASN A 176 -2.97 7.37 1.23
CA ASN A 176 -4.26 6.74 0.91
C ASN A 176 -4.41 5.31 1.48
N ALA A 177 -3.63 4.92 2.49
CA ALA A 177 -3.84 3.65 3.18
C ALA A 177 -5.13 3.69 4.02
N ILE A 178 -5.75 2.53 4.21
CA ILE A 178 -6.94 2.35 5.03
C ILE A 178 -6.64 1.26 6.06
N PHE A 179 -6.80 1.61 7.33
CA PHE A 179 -6.84 0.67 8.44
C PHE A 179 -8.24 0.73 9.03
N GLN A 180 -8.93 -0.39 9.08
CA GLN A 180 -10.29 -0.48 9.57
C GLN A 180 -10.40 -1.63 10.58
N ASP A 181 -11.05 -1.37 11.71
CA ASP A 181 -11.30 -2.36 12.76
C ASP A 181 -9.99 -3.06 13.25
N CYS A 182 -8.86 -2.31 13.28
CA CYS A 182 -7.55 -2.84 13.60
C CYS A 182 -7.13 -2.51 15.04
N ASN A 183 -6.52 -3.48 15.73
CA ASN A 183 -5.77 -3.23 16.95
C ASN A 183 -4.34 -2.81 16.61
N MET A 184 -4.01 -1.56 16.89
CA MET A 184 -2.69 -0.95 16.62
C MET A 184 -2.06 -0.39 17.89
N TYR A 185 -2.37 -0.99 19.05
CA TYR A 185 -1.81 -0.63 20.35
C TYR A 185 -0.28 -0.65 20.31
N LYS A 186 0.36 0.41 20.82
CA LYS A 186 1.82 0.57 20.84
C LYS A 186 2.51 0.46 19.48
N THR A 187 1.80 0.79 18.42
CA THR A 187 2.37 0.75 17.06
C THR A 187 3.24 1.98 16.81
N ASN A 188 4.35 1.79 16.10
CA ASN A 188 5.28 2.86 15.76
C ASN A 188 5.07 3.35 14.33
N PHE A 189 4.59 4.59 14.16
CA PHE A 189 4.45 5.28 12.88
C PHE A 189 5.45 6.45 12.71
N ASN A 190 6.43 6.60 13.58
CA ASN A 190 7.36 7.73 13.51
C ASN A 190 7.94 7.93 12.12
N PHE A 191 8.00 9.19 11.65
CA PHE A 191 8.49 9.57 10.32
C PHE A 191 7.69 9.02 9.14
N ALA A 192 6.54 8.41 9.34
CA ALA A 192 5.72 7.90 8.24
C ALA A 192 5.10 9.03 7.42
N ILE A 193 4.96 8.79 6.12
CA ILE A 193 4.26 9.68 5.18
C ILE A 193 2.89 9.06 4.91
N MET A 194 1.83 9.70 5.45
CA MET A 194 0.48 9.16 5.49
C MET A 194 -0.60 10.18 5.09
N GLU A 195 -0.32 11.00 4.07
CA GLU A 195 -1.32 11.91 3.54
C GLU A 195 -2.58 11.13 3.11
N LYS A 196 -3.75 11.66 3.44
CA LYS A 196 -5.07 11.05 3.15
C LYS A 196 -5.23 9.62 3.68
N ILE A 197 -4.52 9.26 4.75
CA ILE A 197 -4.75 8.00 5.44
C ILE A 197 -6.13 7.99 6.12
N LEU A 198 -6.72 6.81 6.24
CA LEU A 198 -7.91 6.58 7.04
C LEU A 198 -7.60 5.53 8.12
N PHE A 199 -7.81 5.93 9.37
CA PHE A 199 -7.99 5.02 10.50
C PHE A 199 -9.48 5.05 10.87
N ASP A 200 -10.16 3.93 10.79
CA ASP A 200 -11.58 3.79 11.07
C ASP A 200 -11.81 2.67 12.10
N ASN A 201 -12.39 3.01 13.24
CA ASN A 201 -12.63 2.09 14.36
C ASN A 201 -11.35 1.35 14.83
N CYS A 202 -10.22 2.07 14.94
CA CYS A 202 -8.93 1.48 15.32
C CYS A 202 -8.57 1.81 16.78
N ILE A 203 -7.82 0.89 17.41
CA ILE A 203 -7.19 1.12 18.72
C ILE A 203 -5.75 1.57 18.46
N LEU A 204 -5.44 2.83 18.75
CA LEU A 204 -4.12 3.44 18.52
C LEU A 204 -3.43 3.82 19.86
N ASP A 205 -3.96 3.38 20.99
CA ASP A 205 -3.47 3.79 22.31
C ASP A 205 -1.98 3.52 22.48
N ASP A 206 -1.28 4.40 23.16
CA ASP A 206 0.17 4.38 23.41
C ASP A 206 1.03 4.36 22.12
N SER A 207 0.47 4.65 20.94
CA SER A 207 1.20 4.62 19.69
C SER A 207 2.04 5.88 19.45
N TYR A 208 3.04 5.74 18.57
CA TYR A 208 4.03 6.78 18.28
C TYR A 208 3.81 7.35 16.87
N PHE A 209 3.47 8.62 16.78
CA PHE A 209 3.21 9.37 15.56
C PHE A 209 4.14 10.60 15.44
N ALA A 210 5.33 10.55 16.02
CA ALA A 210 6.23 11.68 15.96
C ALA A 210 6.74 11.93 14.53
N GLN A 211 6.76 13.21 14.14
CA GLN A 211 7.27 13.68 12.85
C GLN A 211 6.60 13.05 11.62
N ILE A 212 5.35 12.63 11.75
CA ILE A 212 4.55 12.12 10.63
C ILE A 212 4.11 13.24 9.69
N LYS A 213 3.75 12.87 8.45
CA LYS A 213 3.02 13.74 7.51
C LYS A 213 1.64 13.14 7.26
N MET A 214 0.60 13.70 7.91
CA MET A 214 -0.78 13.21 7.87
C MET A 214 -1.75 14.29 7.35
N THR A 215 -1.31 15.10 6.42
CA THR A 215 -2.17 16.12 5.78
C THR A 215 -3.38 15.46 5.14
N ASP A 216 -4.59 16.03 5.34
CA ASP A 216 -5.88 15.50 4.88
C ASP A 216 -6.19 14.08 5.42
N GLY A 217 -5.49 13.59 6.45
CA GLY A 217 -5.75 12.29 7.07
C GLY A 217 -6.99 12.28 7.94
N THR A 218 -7.52 11.10 8.21
CA THR A 218 -8.73 10.92 9.02
C THR A 218 -8.51 9.89 10.13
N LEU A 219 -8.90 10.27 11.35
CA LEU A 219 -9.16 9.35 12.46
C LEU A 219 -10.67 9.39 12.72
N ASN A 220 -11.35 8.27 12.58
CA ASN A 220 -12.77 8.16 12.82
C ASN A 220 -13.05 7.02 13.80
N SER A 221 -13.80 7.34 14.87
CA SER A 221 -14.20 6.35 15.87
C SER A 221 -13.04 5.58 16.51
N CYS A 222 -11.87 6.22 16.65
CA CYS A 222 -10.66 5.58 17.17
C CYS A 222 -10.51 5.80 18.69
N SER A 223 -9.82 4.85 19.35
CA SER A 223 -9.16 5.11 20.62
C SER A 223 -7.71 5.49 20.32
N ALA A 224 -7.28 6.67 20.76
CA ALA A 224 -5.94 7.22 20.52
C ALA A 224 -5.41 7.90 21.78
N MET A 225 -5.59 7.25 22.93
CA MET A 225 -5.12 7.72 24.24
C MET A 225 -3.60 7.60 24.35
N HIS A 226 -2.97 8.59 24.99
CA HIS A 226 -1.52 8.65 25.22
C HIS A 226 -0.68 8.64 23.91
N VAL A 227 -1.26 8.96 22.76
CA VAL A 227 -0.55 8.97 21.47
C VAL A 227 0.42 10.14 21.39
N GLN A 228 1.60 9.90 20.81
CA GLN A 228 2.67 10.89 20.67
C GLN A 228 2.68 11.50 19.28
N PHE A 229 2.01 12.66 19.08
CA PHE A 229 2.01 13.44 17.82
C PHE A 229 3.09 14.52 17.80
N TYR A 230 4.18 14.36 18.55
CA TYR A 230 5.26 15.33 18.61
C TYR A 230 5.77 15.71 17.22
N ASN A 231 5.78 17.02 16.90
CA ASN A 231 6.23 17.57 15.62
C ASN A 231 5.55 16.94 14.39
N ALA A 232 4.32 16.46 14.53
CA ALA A 232 3.52 15.91 13.43
C ALA A 232 2.96 17.03 12.54
N THR A 233 2.86 16.79 11.23
CA THR A 233 2.15 17.67 10.30
C THR A 233 0.78 17.06 10.00
N MET A 234 -0.29 17.68 10.53
CA MET A 234 -1.66 17.19 10.49
C MET A 234 -2.64 18.21 9.86
N ASN A 235 -2.14 19.10 9.01
CA ASN A 235 -2.97 20.14 8.40
C ASN A 235 -4.18 19.53 7.68
N ARG A 236 -5.37 20.13 7.89
CA ARG A 236 -6.64 19.68 7.36
C ARG A 236 -7.02 18.24 7.73
N ALA A 237 -6.41 17.70 8.78
CA ALA A 237 -6.81 16.38 9.29
C ALA A 237 -8.23 16.45 9.85
N ASN A 238 -8.93 15.31 9.78
CA ASN A 238 -10.29 15.19 10.25
C ASN A 238 -10.34 14.13 11.35
N ILE A 239 -10.54 14.58 12.59
CA ILE A 239 -10.57 13.73 13.78
C ILE A 239 -11.99 13.74 14.34
N LYS A 240 -12.66 12.60 14.29
CA LYS A 240 -14.06 12.47 14.66
C LYS A 240 -14.30 11.32 15.63
N ASN A 241 -15.20 11.53 16.60
CA ASN A 241 -15.63 10.49 17.53
C ASN A 241 -14.44 9.74 18.17
N THR A 242 -13.32 10.42 18.43
CA THR A 242 -12.03 9.82 18.78
C THR A 242 -11.63 10.27 20.19
N PHE A 243 -11.12 9.33 20.98
CA PHE A 243 -10.55 9.61 22.30
C PHE A 243 -9.07 9.97 22.13
N LEU A 244 -8.67 11.14 22.64
CA LEU A 244 -7.30 11.66 22.58
C LEU A 244 -6.72 11.97 23.96
N ASP A 245 -7.29 11.35 25.00
CA ASP A 245 -6.90 11.60 26.37
C ASP A 245 -5.37 11.44 26.54
N TYR A 246 -4.76 12.43 27.21
CA TYR A 246 -3.32 12.46 27.49
C TYR A 246 -2.41 12.39 26.26
N SER A 247 -2.91 12.65 25.05
CA SER A 247 -2.11 12.66 23.84
C SER A 247 -1.26 13.91 23.74
N ASN A 248 -0.05 13.77 23.20
CA ASN A 248 0.94 14.84 23.13
C ASN A 248 1.03 15.43 21.72
N PHE A 249 0.59 16.67 21.55
CA PHE A 249 0.65 17.45 20.30
C PHE A 249 1.76 18.52 20.31
N TYR A 250 2.75 18.41 21.17
CA TYR A 250 3.80 19.42 21.25
C TYR A 250 4.50 19.59 19.90
N MET A 251 4.60 20.85 19.44
CA MET A 251 5.12 21.23 18.11
C MET A 251 4.36 20.65 16.90
N ALA A 252 3.16 20.11 17.07
CA ALA A 252 2.37 19.65 15.93
C ALA A 252 1.81 20.83 15.11
N TYR A 253 1.87 20.70 13.77
CA TYR A 253 1.26 21.62 12.83
C TYR A 253 -0.15 21.14 12.51
N MET A 254 -1.18 21.89 12.97
CA MET A 254 -2.59 21.50 12.95
C MET A 254 -3.48 22.57 12.29
N ALA A 255 -3.01 23.23 11.23
CA ALA A 255 -3.82 24.22 10.53
C ALA A 255 -5.06 23.56 9.91
N GLU A 256 -6.25 24.19 10.11
CA GLU A 256 -7.52 23.74 9.54
C GLU A 256 -7.94 22.32 9.96
N VAL A 257 -7.47 21.82 11.11
CA VAL A 257 -7.90 20.52 11.64
C VAL A 257 -9.36 20.59 12.08
N ASN A 258 -10.16 19.63 11.61
CA ASN A 258 -11.54 19.48 12.06
C ASN A 258 -11.61 18.48 13.22
N LEU A 259 -12.02 18.99 14.39
CA LEU A 259 -12.25 18.18 15.59
C LEU A 259 -13.76 18.09 15.84
N TYR A 260 -14.34 16.89 15.72
CA TYR A 260 -15.75 16.67 15.95
C TYR A 260 -15.98 15.53 16.94
N LYS A 261 -16.66 15.81 18.07
CA LYS A 261 -16.88 14.84 19.15
C LYS A 261 -15.57 14.15 19.60
N VAL A 262 -14.53 14.93 19.75
CA VAL A 262 -13.26 14.47 20.31
C VAL A 262 -13.30 14.61 21.82
N ILE A 263 -12.85 13.60 22.53
CA ILE A 263 -12.68 13.63 23.98
C ILE A 263 -11.18 13.75 24.25
N ALA A 264 -10.81 14.84 24.89
CA ALA A 264 -9.44 15.14 25.31
C ALA A 264 -9.56 16.02 26.57
N PRO A 265 -9.41 15.48 27.78
CA PRO A 265 -9.42 16.26 29.02
C PRO A 265 -8.18 17.13 29.13
#